data_0893a74a7464cbfcf7eff8ac64b4bb25
#
_entry.id   0893a74a7464cbfcf7eff8ac64b4bb25
#
_cell.length_a   1.000
_cell.length_b   1.000
_cell.length_c   1.000
_cell.angle_alpha   90.00
_cell.angle_beta   90.00
_cell.angle_gamma   90.00
#
_symmetry.space_group_name_H-M   'P 1'
#
loop_
_entity.id
_entity.type
_entity.pdbx_description
1 polymer ?
#
loop_
_entity_poly.entity_id
_entity_poly.type
_entity_poly.pdbx_seq_one_letter_code
_entity_poly.pdbx_strand_id
1 'polypeptide(L)'
;TRNAGFFDTEMGKLEKWADDIKSSLEIELKELDKEIKFRKTEAKKIPNLEEKVSAQRHIKELEKKRNTLRMNLYQAQDEIDVRKEKLIEDIEARLKQKLERNELFLIRWKII
;
A
#
# COMPACT_ATOMS: atom_id res chain seq x y z
N THR A 1 18.75 4.35 -22.25
CA THR A 1 18.05 3.12 -22.59
C THR A 1 18.16 2.07 -21.49
N ARG A 2 19.35 1.71 -21.03
CA ARG A 2 19.51 0.80 -19.88
C ARG A 2 18.84 1.34 -18.61
N ASN A 3 18.97 2.64 -18.37
CA ASN A 3 18.38 3.30 -17.20
C ASN A 3 16.85 3.33 -17.26
N ALA A 4 16.28 3.55 -18.45
CA ALA A 4 14.84 3.51 -18.65
C ALA A 4 14.26 2.11 -18.42
N GLY A 5 14.95 1.07 -18.94
CA GLY A 5 14.54 -0.31 -18.73
C GLY A 5 14.59 -0.72 -17.26
N PHE A 6 15.63 -0.30 -16.54
CA PHE A 6 15.77 -0.55 -15.10
C PHE A 6 14.62 0.15 -14.31
N PHE A 7 14.38 1.42 -14.61
CA PHE A 7 13.31 2.19 -13.95
C PHE A 7 11.96 1.53 -14.16
N ASP A 8 11.61 1.18 -15.40
CA ASP A 8 10.34 0.55 -15.75
C ASP A 8 10.17 -0.80 -15.04
N THR A 9 11.23 -1.60 -14.97
CA THR A 9 11.22 -2.90 -14.29
C THR A 9 10.98 -2.74 -12.79
N GLU A 10 11.69 -1.83 -12.13
CA GLU A 10 11.55 -1.59 -10.71
C GLU A 10 10.20 -0.95 -10.36
N MET A 11 9.74 -0.01 -11.17
CA MET A 11 8.42 0.60 -10.99
C MET A 11 7.31 -0.45 -11.16
N GLY A 12 7.44 -1.33 -12.16
CA GLY A 12 6.51 -2.42 -12.40
C GLY A 12 6.43 -3.41 -11.23
N LYS A 13 7.55 -3.72 -10.60
CA LYS A 13 7.60 -4.56 -9.38
C LYS A 13 6.86 -3.92 -8.23
N LEU A 14 7.04 -2.62 -8.01
CA LEU A 14 6.34 -1.88 -6.95
C LEU A 14 4.84 -1.84 -7.20
N GLU A 15 4.41 -1.61 -8.43
CA GLU A 15 3.00 -1.60 -8.82
C GLU A 15 2.35 -2.96 -8.63
N LYS A 16 3.04 -4.03 -9.02
CA LYS A 16 2.57 -5.41 -8.83
C LYS A 16 2.42 -5.74 -7.35
N TRP A 17 3.39 -5.37 -6.54
CA TRP A 17 3.35 -5.56 -5.10
C TRP A 17 2.18 -4.79 -4.47
N ALA A 18 1.95 -3.54 -4.92
CA ALA A 18 0.81 -2.73 -4.50
C ALA A 18 -0.51 -3.42 -4.80
N ASP A 19 -0.68 -3.93 -6.03
CA ASP A 19 -1.90 -4.63 -6.45
C ASP A 19 -2.12 -5.91 -5.66
N ASP A 20 -1.07 -6.69 -5.41
CA ASP A 20 -1.15 -7.93 -4.65
C ASP A 20 -1.58 -7.67 -3.20
N ILE A 21 -0.99 -6.70 -2.53
CA ILE A 21 -1.34 -6.32 -1.15
C ILE A 21 -2.77 -5.79 -1.09
N LYS A 22 -3.11 -4.89 -2.00
CA LYS A 22 -4.44 -4.29 -2.06
C LYS A 22 -5.52 -5.36 -2.26
N SER A 23 -5.32 -6.27 -3.22
CA SER A 23 -6.25 -7.35 -3.50
C SER A 23 -6.43 -8.27 -2.29
N SER A 24 -5.33 -8.67 -1.66
CA SER A 24 -5.36 -9.54 -0.47
C SER A 24 -6.14 -8.90 0.68
N LEU A 25 -5.84 -7.64 1.00
CA LEU A 25 -6.49 -6.93 2.09
C LEU A 25 -7.96 -6.61 1.78
N GLU A 26 -8.28 -6.30 0.53
CA GLU A 26 -9.68 -6.07 0.11
C GLU A 26 -10.52 -7.34 0.23
N ILE A 27 -9.97 -8.50 -0.10
CA ILE A 27 -10.64 -9.80 0.05
C ILE A 27 -10.93 -10.07 1.54
N GLU A 28 -9.93 -9.88 2.40
CA GLU A 28 -10.09 -10.03 3.86
C GLU A 28 -11.15 -9.09 4.43
N LEU A 29 -11.11 -7.82 4.02
CA LEU A 29 -12.09 -6.82 4.43
C LEU A 29 -13.51 -7.21 4.00
N LYS A 30 -13.66 -7.68 2.78
CA LYS A 30 -14.95 -8.12 2.24
C LYS A 30 -15.54 -9.29 3.01
N GLU A 31 -14.71 -10.27 3.33
CA GLU A 31 -15.11 -11.43 4.13
C GLU A 31 -15.50 -11.00 5.55
N LEU A 32 -14.73 -10.11 6.15
CA LEU A 32 -14.99 -9.60 7.49
C LEU A 32 -16.27 -8.77 7.54
N ASP A 33 -16.53 -7.94 6.53
CA ASP A 33 -17.78 -7.19 6.40
C ASP A 33 -18.99 -8.11 6.30
N LYS A 34 -18.90 -9.20 5.55
CA LYS A 34 -19.95 -10.22 5.45
C LYS A 34 -20.20 -10.90 6.79
N GLU A 35 -19.15 -11.24 7.50
CA GLU A 35 -19.26 -11.87 8.82
C GLU A 35 -19.92 -10.93 9.83
N ILE A 36 -19.50 -9.66 9.86
CA ILE A 36 -20.10 -8.65 10.74
C ILE A 36 -21.59 -8.49 10.45
N LYS A 37 -21.98 -8.40 9.18
CA LYS A 37 -23.36 -8.27 8.76
C LYS A 37 -24.18 -9.49 9.19
N PHE A 38 -23.66 -10.68 9.00
CA PHE A 38 -24.28 -11.94 9.43
C PHE A 38 -24.46 -11.97 10.95
N ARG A 39 -23.43 -11.64 11.72
CA ARG A 39 -23.47 -11.62 13.18
C ARG A 39 -24.47 -10.60 13.71
N LYS A 40 -24.59 -9.43 13.09
CA LYS A 40 -25.59 -8.42 13.44
C LYS A 40 -27.02 -8.93 13.23
N THR A 41 -27.25 -9.63 12.13
CA THR A 41 -28.56 -10.24 11.83
C THR A 41 -28.89 -11.33 12.83
N GLU A 42 -27.97 -12.21 13.15
CA GLU A 42 -28.15 -13.29 14.12
C GLU A 42 -28.37 -12.74 15.54
N ALA A 43 -27.64 -11.68 15.93
CA ALA A 43 -27.77 -11.05 17.24
C ALA A 43 -29.17 -10.53 17.50
N LYS A 44 -29.88 -10.05 16.48
CA LYS A 44 -31.26 -9.58 16.59
C LYS A 44 -32.25 -10.68 16.94
N LYS A 45 -31.93 -11.94 16.63
CA LYS A 45 -32.79 -13.11 16.85
C LYS A 45 -32.64 -13.71 18.25
N ILE A 46 -31.60 -13.32 18.98
CA ILE A 46 -31.31 -13.87 20.30
C ILE A 46 -32.26 -13.29 21.34
N PRO A 47 -33.03 -14.13 22.07
CA PRO A 47 -34.01 -13.62 23.06
C PRO A 47 -33.39 -13.29 24.42
N ASN A 48 -32.28 -13.91 24.79
CA ASN A 48 -31.61 -13.75 26.09
C ASN A 48 -30.72 -12.51 26.09
N LEU A 49 -30.91 -11.64 27.10
CA LEU A 49 -30.15 -10.39 27.21
C LEU A 49 -28.64 -10.62 27.38
N GLU A 50 -28.24 -11.60 28.18
CA GLU A 50 -26.83 -11.92 28.39
C GLU A 50 -26.15 -12.35 27.08
N GLU A 51 -26.82 -13.20 26.32
CA GLU A 51 -26.34 -13.65 25.03
C GLU A 51 -26.31 -12.51 23.99
N LYS A 52 -27.29 -11.61 24.02
CA LYS A 52 -27.30 -10.41 23.15
C LYS A 52 -26.09 -9.51 23.44
N VAL A 53 -25.80 -9.27 24.72
CA VAL A 53 -24.65 -8.45 25.13
C VAL A 53 -23.34 -9.10 24.68
N SER A 54 -23.22 -10.39 24.87
CA SER A 54 -22.07 -11.18 24.45
C SER A 54 -21.87 -11.12 22.92
N ALA A 55 -22.96 -11.26 22.17
CA ALA A 55 -22.96 -11.16 20.71
C ALA A 55 -22.54 -9.77 20.24
N GLN A 56 -23.04 -8.69 20.87
CA GLN A 56 -22.66 -7.32 20.54
C GLN A 56 -21.19 -7.05 20.83
N ARG A 57 -20.65 -7.61 21.90
CA ARG A 57 -19.23 -7.50 22.23
C ARG A 57 -18.36 -8.17 21.17
N HIS A 58 -18.78 -9.34 20.71
CA HIS A 58 -18.10 -10.05 19.63
C HIS A 58 -18.11 -9.25 18.32
N ILE A 59 -19.26 -8.65 17.99
CA ILE A 59 -19.40 -7.77 16.82
C ILE A 59 -18.44 -6.59 16.92
N LYS A 60 -18.32 -5.96 18.07
CA LYS A 60 -17.36 -4.87 18.30
C LYS A 60 -15.92 -5.29 18.07
N GLU A 61 -15.56 -6.48 18.50
CA GLU A 61 -14.22 -7.02 18.25
C GLU A 61 -13.95 -7.22 16.76
N LEU A 62 -14.95 -7.72 16.02
CA LEU A 62 -14.85 -7.86 14.57
C LEU A 62 -14.75 -6.50 13.86
N GLU A 63 -15.50 -5.50 14.29
CA GLU A 63 -15.43 -4.14 13.76
C GLU A 63 -14.05 -3.52 14.01
N LYS A 64 -13.48 -3.77 15.18
CA LYS A 64 -12.13 -3.34 15.55
C LYS A 64 -11.08 -3.95 14.62
N LYS A 65 -11.21 -5.25 14.37
CA LYS A 65 -10.35 -5.98 13.43
C LYS A 65 -10.46 -5.41 12.01
N ARG A 66 -11.69 -5.11 11.58
CA ARG A 66 -11.95 -4.46 10.29
C ARG A 66 -11.23 -3.12 10.17
N ASN A 67 -11.32 -2.28 11.21
CA ASN A 67 -10.66 -0.97 11.24
C ASN A 67 -9.14 -1.13 11.18
N THR A 68 -8.59 -2.10 11.88
CA THR A 68 -7.15 -2.42 11.83
C THR A 68 -6.71 -2.82 10.43
N LEU A 69 -7.49 -3.66 9.74
CA LEU A 69 -7.21 -4.06 8.36
C LEU A 69 -7.24 -2.87 7.40
N ARG A 70 -8.20 -1.96 7.57
CA ARG A 70 -8.27 -0.72 6.78
C ARG A 70 -7.04 0.16 7.00
N MET A 71 -6.60 0.31 8.24
CA MET A 71 -5.37 1.04 8.56
C MET A 71 -4.16 0.39 7.92
N ASN A 72 -4.07 -0.94 7.98
CA ASN A 72 -2.98 -1.69 7.34
C ASN A 72 -2.96 -1.46 5.82
N LEU A 73 -4.12 -1.39 5.19
CA LEU A 73 -4.22 -1.10 3.75
C LEU A 73 -3.66 0.29 3.44
N TYR A 74 -4.06 1.31 4.20
CA TYR A 74 -3.56 2.68 4.03
C TYR A 74 -2.07 2.77 4.28
N GLN A 75 -1.56 2.13 5.32
CA GLN A 75 -0.13 2.09 5.63
C GLN A 75 0.67 1.40 4.53
N ALA A 76 0.17 0.31 3.98
CA ALA A 76 0.80 -0.39 2.86
C ALA A 76 0.86 0.49 1.61
N GLN A 77 -0.22 1.22 1.29
CA GLN A 77 -0.27 2.15 0.18
C GLN A 77 0.74 3.29 0.37
N ASP A 78 0.80 3.86 1.57
CA ASP A 78 1.76 4.93 1.91
C ASP A 78 3.20 4.45 1.78
N GLU A 79 3.50 3.25 2.25
CA GLU A 79 4.83 2.65 2.13
C GLU A 79 5.24 2.46 0.67
N ILE A 80 4.33 2.00 -0.16
CA ILE A 80 4.57 1.82 -1.59
C ILE A 80 4.80 3.17 -2.26
N ASP A 81 4.01 4.19 -1.94
CA ASP A 81 4.16 5.53 -2.47
C ASP A 81 5.52 6.12 -2.09
N VAL A 82 5.97 5.92 -0.85
CA VAL A 82 7.30 6.34 -0.39
C VAL A 82 8.40 5.63 -1.19
N ARG A 83 8.27 4.35 -1.45
CA ARG A 83 9.25 3.58 -2.23
C ARG A 83 9.30 4.03 -3.68
N LYS A 84 8.14 4.34 -4.28
CA LYS A 84 8.06 4.91 -5.64
C LYS A 84 8.76 6.25 -5.72
N GLU A 85 8.48 7.13 -4.75
CA GLU A 85 9.10 8.45 -4.67
C GLU A 85 10.63 8.35 -4.52
N LYS A 86 11.09 7.46 -3.67
CA LYS A 86 12.51 7.19 -3.48
C LYS A 86 13.18 6.70 -4.76
N LEU A 87 12.53 5.82 -5.50
CA LEU A 87 13.03 5.34 -6.79
C LEU A 87 13.16 6.48 -7.79
N ILE A 88 12.15 7.34 -7.87
CA ILE A 88 12.15 8.54 -8.73
C ILE A 88 13.32 9.47 -8.36
N GLU A 89 13.47 9.77 -7.07
CA GLU A 89 14.54 10.63 -6.56
C GLU A 89 15.93 10.05 -6.85
N ASP A 90 16.12 8.75 -6.67
CA ASP A 90 17.39 8.08 -6.95
C ASP A 90 17.76 8.18 -8.44
N ILE A 91 16.79 8.00 -9.32
CA ILE A 91 16.99 8.11 -10.76
C ILE A 91 17.27 9.57 -11.16
N GLU A 92 16.53 10.53 -10.60
CA GLU A 92 16.77 11.95 -10.83
C GLU A 92 18.18 12.36 -10.39
N ALA A 93 18.63 11.89 -9.24
CA ALA A 93 19.97 12.17 -8.72
C ALA A 93 21.06 11.62 -9.66
N ARG A 94 20.89 10.41 -10.18
CA ARG A 94 21.81 9.81 -11.14
C ARG A 94 21.86 10.58 -12.46
N LEU A 95 20.71 11.00 -12.96
CA LEU A 95 20.62 11.81 -14.18
C LEU A 95 21.30 13.16 -13.99
N LYS A 96 21.11 13.80 -12.85
CA LYS A 96 21.75 15.08 -12.52
C LYS A 96 23.28 14.92 -12.47
N GLN A 97 23.81 13.90 -11.84
CA GLN A 97 25.25 13.62 -11.81
C GLN A 97 25.81 13.41 -13.22
N LYS A 98 25.11 12.70 -14.06
CA LYS A 98 25.52 12.45 -15.45
C LYS A 98 25.58 13.76 -16.24
N LEU A 99 24.62 14.65 -16.09
CA LEU A 99 24.59 15.96 -16.74
C LEU A 99 25.73 16.84 -16.26
N GLU A 100 26.02 16.88 -14.97
CA GLU A 100 27.12 17.63 -14.39
C GLU A 100 28.47 17.15 -14.92
N ARG A 101 28.66 15.85 -15.03
CA ARG A 101 29.88 15.28 -15.63
C ARG A 101 30.04 15.68 -17.10
N ASN A 102 28.97 15.66 -17.87
CA ASN A 102 28.98 16.07 -19.26
C ASN A 102 29.31 17.56 -19.43
N GLU A 103 28.78 18.42 -18.58
CA GLU A 103 29.09 19.85 -18.56
C GLU A 103 30.55 20.10 -18.26
N LEU A 104 31.10 19.43 -17.24
CA LEU A 104 32.52 19.54 -16.90
C LEU A 104 33.42 19.07 -18.04
N PHE A 105 33.06 18.01 -18.71
CA PHE A 105 33.80 17.50 -19.87
C PHE A 105 33.77 18.48 -21.04
N LEU A 106 32.63 19.09 -21.33
CA LEU A 106 32.47 20.09 -22.38
C LEU A 106 33.30 21.36 -22.10
N ILE A 107 33.33 21.81 -20.85
CA ILE A 107 34.12 22.96 -20.43
C ILE A 107 35.62 22.66 -20.62
N ARG A 108 36.11 21.51 -20.23
CA ARG A 108 37.51 21.09 -20.46
C ARG A 108 37.83 21.06 -21.96
N TRP A 109 36.96 20.55 -22.77
CA TRP A 109 37.13 20.48 -24.21
C TRP A 109 37.25 21.85 -24.84
N LYS A 110 36.49 22.83 -24.40
CA LYS A 110 36.51 24.22 -24.88
C LYS A 110 37.79 24.95 -24.51
N ILE A 111 38.42 24.62 -23.44
CA ILE A 111 39.67 25.23 -22.97
C ILE A 111 40.88 24.73 -23.76
N ILE A 112 40.87 23.53 -24.24
CA ILE A 112 41.89 22.93 -25.05
C ILE A 112 41.73 23.34 -26.51
#